data_b6af300391261a2903c741de94c7118a
#
_entry.id   b6af300391261a2903c741de94c7118a
#
_cell.length_a   1.000
_cell.length_b   1.000
_cell.length_c   1.000
_cell.angle_alpha   90.00
_cell.angle_beta   90.00
_cell.angle_gamma   90.00
#
_symmetry.space_group_name_H-M   'P 1'
#
loop_
_entity.id
_entity.type
_entity.pdbx_description
1 polymer ?
#
loop_
_entity_poly.entity_id
_entity_poly.type
_entity_poly.pdbx_seq_one_letter_code
_entity_poly.pdbx_strand_id
1 'polypeptide(L)'
;MTTQQGETGGDVGTVELRGKVKWFNAVKGYGFLALDADNSDAFLHVTTLRQAGHEDLKPGATVLCSGVRGPKGWQVMKVLVVGSST
;
A
#
# COMPACT_ATOMS: atom_id res chain seq x y z
N MET A 1 1.63 -15.26 24.30
CA MET A 1 1.58 -15.09 23.80
C MET A 1 1.26 -14.71 23.08
N THR A 2 1.56 -14.56 23.01
CA THR A 2 1.45 -14.17 22.35
C THR A 2 1.41 -13.80 21.44
N THR A 3 1.46 -13.62 21.31
CA THR A 3 1.48 -13.28 20.55
C THR A 3 1.58 -12.95 19.66
N GLN A 4 1.62 -12.76 19.60
CA GLN A 4 1.79 -12.54 18.79
C GLN A 4 2.09 -12.05 18.08
N GLN A 5 2.25 -11.84 18.40
CA GLN A 5 2.65 -11.42 17.77
C GLN A 5 3.11 -11.26 17.01
N GLY A 6 3.22 -11.25 17.03
CA GLY A 6 3.78 -11.14 16.35
C GLY A 6 4.19 -11.26 15.73
N GLU A 7 4.36 -11.28 15.76
CA GLU A 7 4.80 -11.50 15.17
C GLU A 7 5.25 -11.40 14.27
N THR A 8 4.91 -11.23 14.16
CA THR A 8 5.62 -11.44 13.24
C THR A 8 6.65 -10.63 12.87
N GLY A 9 7.36 -10.61 13.16
CA GLY A 9 8.60 -10.16 13.12
C GLY A 9 8.97 -8.93 12.41
N GLY A 10 9.21 -8.99 11.18
CA GLY A 10 9.67 -7.87 10.41
C GLY A 10 8.64 -6.78 10.16
N ASP A 11 7.45 -6.98 10.63
CA ASP A 11 6.35 -6.05 10.36
C ASP A 11 6.04 -5.13 11.52
N VAL A 12 6.99 -4.96 12.42
CA VAL A 12 6.80 -4.05 13.55
C VAL A 12 6.51 -2.65 13.02
N GLY A 13 5.40 -2.08 13.47
CA GLY A 13 5.00 -0.75 13.09
C GLY A 13 4.19 -0.65 11.82
N THR A 14 4.00 -1.74 11.09
CA THR A 14 3.15 -1.70 9.90
C THR A 14 1.70 -1.98 10.26
N VAL A 15 0.81 -1.40 9.49
CA VAL A 15 -0.64 -1.54 9.65
C VAL A 15 -1.21 -1.97 8.31
N GLU A 16 -2.20 -2.84 8.34
CA GLU A 16 -2.90 -3.23 7.12
C GLU A 16 -3.76 -2.08 6.65
N LEU A 17 -3.62 -1.72 5.38
CA LEU A 17 -4.32 -0.60 4.78
C LEU A 17 -5.06 -1.07 3.54
N ARG A 18 -6.18 -0.41 3.28
CA ARG A 18 -6.97 -0.67 2.09
C ARG A 18 -7.34 0.66 1.46
N GLY A 19 -7.15 0.77 0.16
CA GLY A 19 -7.46 1.99 -0.54
C GLY A 19 -7.66 1.78 -2.02
N LYS A 20 -7.90 2.88 -2.71
CA LYS A 20 -8.05 2.87 -4.16
C LYS A 20 -6.98 3.75 -4.77
N VAL A 21 -6.52 3.34 -5.94
CA VAL A 21 -5.48 4.09 -6.65
C VAL A 21 -6.04 5.43 -7.10
N LYS A 22 -5.42 6.51 -6.66
CA LYS A 22 -5.73 7.85 -7.17
C LYS A 22 -5.08 8.03 -8.52
N TRP A 23 -3.80 7.73 -8.58
CA TRP A 23 -3.04 7.69 -9.81
C TRP A 23 -1.72 6.96 -9.55
N PHE A 24 -1.16 6.42 -10.60
CA PHE A 24 0.15 5.79 -10.55
C PHE A 24 0.86 6.06 -11.86
N ASN A 25 2.12 6.46 -11.77
CA ASN A 25 2.92 6.76 -12.96
C ASN A 25 4.12 5.82 -12.97
N ALA A 26 4.04 4.81 -13.84
CA ALA A 26 5.09 3.78 -13.92
C ALA A 26 6.41 4.34 -14.43
N VAL A 27 6.37 5.41 -15.22
CA VAL A 27 7.59 6.05 -15.72
C VAL A 27 8.31 6.79 -14.61
N LYS A 28 7.57 7.54 -13.80
CA LYS A 28 8.16 8.22 -12.65
C LYS A 28 8.46 7.25 -11.50
N GLY A 29 7.75 6.13 -11.46
CA GLY A 29 8.01 5.09 -10.50
C GLY A 29 7.29 5.25 -9.17
N TYR A 30 6.16 5.95 -9.12
CA TYR A 30 5.38 6.07 -7.88
C TYR A 30 3.96 6.51 -8.16
N GLY A 31 3.14 6.43 -7.12
CA GLY A 31 1.77 6.88 -7.15
C GLY A 31 1.19 7.00 -5.76
N PHE A 32 -0.11 7.23 -5.68
CA PHE A 32 -0.80 7.41 -4.41
C PHE A 32 -2.10 6.64 -4.39
N LEU A 33 -2.41 6.11 -3.21
CA LEU A 33 -3.68 5.48 -2.91
C LEU A 33 -4.48 6.42 -2.01
N ALA A 34 -5.80 6.41 -2.17
CA ALA A 34 -6.70 7.05 -1.22
C ALA A 34 -7.20 5.96 -0.28
N LEU A 35 -6.86 6.05 0.98
CA LEU A 35 -7.22 5.04 1.97
C LEU A 35 -8.71 5.11 2.27
N ASP A 36 -9.35 3.94 2.36
CA ASP A 36 -10.79 3.86 2.57
C ASP A 36 -11.23 4.44 3.92
N ALA A 37 -10.37 4.31 4.93
CA ALA A 37 -10.75 4.68 6.28
C ALA A 37 -10.99 6.17 6.45
N ASP A 38 -10.15 7.01 5.83
CA ASP A 38 -10.20 8.45 6.08
C ASP A 38 -9.81 9.29 4.87
N ASN A 39 -9.70 8.68 3.69
CA ASN A 39 -9.27 9.34 2.45
C ASN A 39 -7.85 9.90 2.52
N SER A 40 -7.05 9.47 3.47
CA SER A 40 -5.64 9.88 3.51
C SER A 40 -4.91 9.33 2.30
N ASP A 41 -3.88 10.04 1.87
CA ASP A 41 -3.03 9.58 0.80
C ASP A 41 -1.96 8.65 1.33
N ALA A 42 -1.72 7.55 0.60
CA ALA A 42 -0.63 6.63 0.91
C ALA A 42 0.30 6.57 -0.29
N PHE A 43 1.56 6.83 -0.05
CA PHE A 43 2.59 6.80 -1.09
C PHE A 43 2.95 5.36 -1.44
N LEU A 44 3.00 5.05 -2.74
CA LEU A 44 3.37 3.73 -3.23
C LEU A 44 4.48 3.87 -4.26
N HIS A 45 5.64 3.27 -3.97
CA HIS A 45 6.76 3.26 -4.90
C HIS A 45 6.67 2.04 -5.81
N VAL A 46 7.16 2.18 -7.04
CA VAL A 46 7.09 1.10 -8.03
C VAL A 46 7.85 -0.16 -7.58
N THR A 47 8.93 0.00 -6.82
CA THR A 47 9.68 -1.14 -6.30
C THR A 47 8.79 -2.01 -5.41
N THR A 48 8.01 -1.38 -4.55
CA THR A 48 7.08 -2.10 -3.68
C THR A 48 6.02 -2.81 -4.50
N LEU A 49 5.52 -2.16 -5.54
CA LEU A 49 4.53 -2.76 -6.43
C LEU A 49 5.11 -3.95 -7.19
N ARG A 50 6.34 -3.85 -7.67
CA ARG A 50 7.00 -4.94 -8.39
C ARG A 50 7.21 -6.15 -7.51
N GLN A 51 7.46 -5.96 -6.24
CA GLN A 51 7.62 -7.08 -5.31
C GLN A 51 6.35 -7.92 -5.22
N ALA A 52 5.21 -7.33 -5.52
CA ALA A 52 3.94 -8.03 -5.54
C ALA A 52 3.58 -8.57 -6.92
N GLY A 53 4.46 -8.42 -7.90
CA GLY A 53 4.25 -8.95 -9.24
C GLY A 53 3.52 -8.01 -10.19
N HIS A 54 3.42 -6.74 -9.86
CA HIS A 54 2.73 -5.75 -10.70
C HIS A 54 3.70 -4.67 -11.15
N GLU A 55 3.42 -4.03 -12.28
CA GLU A 55 4.27 -2.95 -12.78
C GLU A 55 3.51 -1.65 -12.95
N ASP A 56 2.20 -1.70 -12.89
CA ASP A 56 1.38 -0.52 -13.06
C ASP A 56 0.05 -0.75 -12.36
N LEU A 57 -0.65 0.33 -12.09
CA LEU A 57 -1.97 0.27 -11.47
C LEU A 57 -2.90 1.24 -12.17
N LYS A 58 -4.15 0.83 -12.34
CA LYS A 58 -5.16 1.70 -12.94
C LYS A 58 -5.86 2.50 -11.86
N PRO A 59 -6.22 3.76 -12.16
CA PRO A 59 -7.01 4.56 -11.21
C PRO A 59 -8.28 3.82 -10.82
N GLY A 60 -8.60 3.88 -9.55
CA GLY A 60 -9.79 3.22 -9.02
C GLY A 60 -9.61 1.78 -8.60
N ALA A 61 -8.48 1.15 -8.94
CA ALA A 61 -8.23 -0.23 -8.51
C ALA A 61 -8.10 -0.28 -7.00
N THR A 62 -8.65 -1.33 -6.40
CA THR A 62 -8.54 -1.54 -4.96
C THR A 62 -7.22 -2.21 -4.63
N VAL A 63 -6.54 -1.70 -3.63
CA VAL A 63 -5.26 -2.25 -3.19
C VAL A 63 -5.33 -2.53 -1.70
N LEU A 64 -5.00 -3.76 -1.33
CA LEU A 64 -4.82 -4.16 0.06
C LEU A 64 -3.33 -4.24 0.30
N CYS A 65 -2.85 -3.54 1.30
CA CYS A 65 -1.41 -3.42 1.53
C CYS A 65 -1.12 -3.25 3.01
N SER A 66 0.15 -3.23 3.35
CA SER A 66 0.59 -2.83 4.68
C SER A 66 1.50 -1.62 4.54
N GLY A 67 1.45 -0.74 5.53
CA GLY A 67 2.25 0.46 5.49
C GLY A 67 2.53 1.02 6.85
N VAL A 68 3.30 2.11 6.87
CA VAL A 68 3.66 2.81 8.10
C VAL A 68 3.24 4.26 7.97
N ARG A 69 2.95 4.87 9.08
CA ARG A 69 2.65 6.29 9.11
C ARG A 69 3.93 7.06 9.43
N GLY A 70 4.30 7.93 8.51
CA GLY A 70 5.48 8.76 8.68
C GLY A 70 5.10 10.23 8.82
N PRO A 71 6.10 11.11 8.92
CA PRO A 71 5.85 12.54 9.09
C PRO A 71 5.10 13.17 7.91
N LYS A 72 5.19 12.57 6.74
CA LYS A 72 4.52 13.10 5.55
C LYS A 72 3.25 12.33 5.18
N GLY A 73 2.85 11.39 6.01
CA GLY A 73 1.67 10.59 5.77
C GLY A 73 1.99 9.10 5.68
N TRP A 74 1.07 8.34 5.10
CA TRP A 74 1.24 6.89 5.00
C TRP A 74 2.18 6.52 3.87
N GLN A 75 2.98 5.50 4.10
CA GLN A 75 3.85 4.93 3.08
C GLN A 75 3.57 3.43 2.99
N VAL A 76 3.29 2.95 1.78
CA VAL A 76 3.04 1.54 1.56
C VAL A 76 4.37 0.80 1.61
N MET A 77 4.45 -0.21 2.46
CA MET A 77 5.65 -1.02 2.61
C MET A 77 5.55 -2.33 1.86
N LYS A 78 4.33 -2.85 1.71
CA LYS A 78 4.13 -4.12 1.02
C LYS A 78 2.73 -4.14 0.42
N VAL A 79 2.63 -4.56 -0.83
CA VAL A 79 1.34 -4.75 -1.49
C VAL A 79 0.93 -6.21 -1.31
N LEU A 80 -0.26 -6.43 -0.79
CA LEU A 80 -0.76 -7.78 -0.52
C LEU A 80 -1.67 -8.28 -1.63
N VAL A 81 -2.65 -7.48 -2.02
CA VAL A 81 -3.62 -7.86 -3.06
C VAL A 81 -3.95 -6.63 -3.89
N VAL A 82 -4.02 -6.81 -5.20
CA VAL A 82 -4.53 -5.79 -6.11
C VAL A 82 -5.78 -6.32 -6.75
N GLY A 83 -6.89 -5.60 -6.57
CA GLY A 83 -8.17 -5.99 -7.12
C GLY A 83 -8.58 -5.12 -8.27
N SER A 84 -9.53 -5.65 -9.07
CA SER A 84 -10.13 -4.89 -10.15
C SER A 84 -11.08 -3.85 -9.58
N SER A 85 -11.21 -2.74 -10.28
CA SER A 85 -12.13 -1.69 -9.88
C SER A 85 -13.58 -1.98 -10.28
N THR A 86 -13.80 -3.01 -11.06
CA THR A 86 -15.16 -3.36 -11.45
C THR A 86 -15.82 -4.28 -10.48
#